data_5d37787a31bb70ae19b38ebce315ffde
#
_entry.id   5d37787a31bb70ae19b38ebce315ffde
#
_cell.length_a   1.000
_cell.length_b   1.000
_cell.length_c   1.000
_cell.angle_alpha   90.00
_cell.angle_beta   90.00
_cell.angle_gamma   90.00
#
_symmetry.space_group_name_H-M   'P 1'
#
loop_
_entity.id
_entity.type
_entity.pdbx_description
1 polymer ?
#
loop_
_entity_poly.entity_id
_entity_poly.type
_entity_poly.pdbx_seq_one_letter_code
_entity_poly.pdbx_strand_id
1 'polypeptide(L)'
;MKVAIIAHDGKKAEMVRFLSNYHDILKQENISLIATGTTGSHVEAGGLKVERVASGPMGGDAQIAARITEGKIHVVFFFRDPLDKHPHEPDVLMLMRICDVHNIPLATNPATAELILKGLSDS
;
A
#
# COMPACT_ATOMS: atom_id res chain seq x y z
N MET A 1 -10.63 -4.87 7.77
CA MET A 1 -10.25 -3.85 6.79
C MET A 1 -8.90 -4.20 6.19
N LYS A 2 -8.80 -4.22 4.89
CA LYS A 2 -7.56 -4.59 4.21
C LYS A 2 -6.86 -3.36 3.62
N VAL A 3 -5.59 -3.19 3.96
CA VAL A 3 -4.76 -2.08 3.52
C VAL A 3 -3.68 -2.62 2.57
N ALA A 4 -3.62 -2.10 1.37
CA ALA A 4 -2.60 -2.47 0.39
C ALA A 4 -1.39 -1.55 0.52
N ILE A 5 -0.20 -2.13 0.49
CA ILE A 5 1.06 -1.43 0.68
C ILE A 5 1.92 -1.60 -0.57
N ILE A 6 2.22 -0.49 -1.23
CA ILE A 6 3.06 -0.46 -2.42
C ILE A 6 4.07 0.69 -2.25
N ALA A 7 5.32 0.47 -2.65
CA ALA A 7 6.32 1.53 -2.64
C ALA A 7 7.28 1.37 -3.81
N HIS A 8 7.62 2.47 -4.48
CA HIS A 8 8.74 2.49 -5.41
C HIS A 8 10.05 2.22 -4.67
N ASP A 9 11.04 1.69 -5.36
CA ASP A 9 12.31 1.30 -4.72
C ASP A 9 12.90 2.40 -3.86
N GLY A 10 12.91 3.63 -4.35
CA GLY A 10 13.42 4.78 -3.60
C GLY A 10 12.58 5.19 -2.39
N LYS A 11 11.41 4.58 -2.20
CA LYS A 11 10.50 4.89 -1.10
C LYS A 11 10.25 3.73 -0.15
N LYS A 12 10.86 2.57 -0.39
CA LYS A 12 10.64 1.38 0.45
C LYS A 12 11.10 1.60 1.90
N ALA A 13 12.26 2.21 2.10
CA ALA A 13 12.75 2.50 3.46
C ALA A 13 11.81 3.45 4.19
N GLU A 14 11.31 4.47 3.50
CA GLU A 14 10.35 5.43 4.07
C GLU A 14 9.05 4.74 4.44
N MET A 15 8.55 3.84 3.58
CA MET A 15 7.34 3.06 3.86
C MET A 15 7.52 2.19 5.11
N VAL A 16 8.62 1.47 5.21
CA VAL A 16 8.89 0.60 6.37
C VAL A 16 8.94 1.43 7.66
N ARG A 17 9.61 2.58 7.63
CA ARG A 17 9.68 3.48 8.78
C ARG A 17 8.31 4.00 9.16
N PHE A 18 7.51 4.39 8.18
CA PHE A 18 6.14 4.86 8.40
C PHE A 18 5.30 3.77 9.08
N LEU A 19 5.32 2.55 8.56
CA LEU A 19 4.55 1.44 9.12
C LEU A 19 5.01 1.09 10.54
N SER A 20 6.31 1.18 10.82
CA SER A 20 6.83 0.96 12.17
C SER A 20 6.30 1.97 13.16
N ASN A 21 6.16 3.24 12.76
CA ASN A 21 5.62 4.29 13.62
C ASN A 21 4.14 4.07 13.96
N TYR A 22 3.41 3.31 13.14
CA TYR A 22 1.99 3.04 13.34
C TYR A 22 1.71 1.56 13.60
N HIS A 23 2.74 0.84 14.08
CA HIS A 23 2.66 -0.60 14.33
C HIS A 23 1.47 -0.98 15.21
N ASP A 24 1.19 -0.22 16.25
CA ASP A 24 0.12 -0.54 17.19
C ASP A 24 -1.27 -0.48 16.55
N ILE A 25 -1.48 0.44 15.62
CA ILE A 25 -2.74 0.50 14.86
C ILE A 25 -2.80 -0.65 13.88
N LEU A 26 -1.71 -0.90 13.15
CA LEU A 26 -1.67 -1.85 12.05
C LEU A 26 -1.71 -3.31 12.50
N LYS A 27 -1.35 -3.60 13.75
CA LYS A 27 -1.40 -4.97 14.27
C LYS A 27 -2.78 -5.36 14.83
N GLN A 28 -3.75 -4.46 14.84
CA GLN A 28 -5.10 -4.77 15.31
C GLN A 28 -5.75 -5.85 14.46
N GLU A 29 -6.55 -6.71 15.08
CA GLU A 29 -7.16 -7.86 14.40
C GLU A 29 -8.08 -7.48 13.25
N ASN A 30 -8.70 -6.31 13.31
CA ASN A 30 -9.59 -5.83 12.27
C ASN A 30 -8.85 -5.21 11.06
N ILE A 31 -7.53 -5.14 11.12
CA ILE A 31 -6.70 -4.61 10.03
C ILE A 31 -5.80 -5.72 9.49
N SER A 32 -5.83 -5.95 8.19
CA SER A 32 -4.93 -6.88 7.51
C SER A 32 -4.20 -6.15 6.39
N LEU A 33 -2.99 -6.61 6.11
CA LEU A 33 -2.11 -5.96 5.13
C LEU A 33 -1.86 -6.88 3.94
N ILE A 34 -1.77 -6.29 2.75
CA ILE A 34 -1.31 -6.95 1.54
C ILE A 34 -0.26 -6.05 0.89
N ALA A 35 0.85 -6.60 0.44
CA ALA A 35 1.95 -5.81 -0.09
C ALA A 35 2.59 -6.48 -1.31
N THR A 36 3.12 -5.64 -2.20
CA THR A 36 3.86 -6.12 -3.36
C THR A 36 5.29 -6.48 -2.99
N GLY A 37 5.80 -7.54 -3.60
CA GLY A 37 7.21 -7.92 -3.68
C GLY A 37 8.04 -7.78 -2.41
N THR A 38 9.18 -7.11 -2.56
CA THR A 38 10.14 -6.94 -1.48
C THR A 38 9.65 -6.01 -0.36
N THR A 39 8.69 -5.12 -0.66
CA THR A 39 8.05 -4.31 0.38
C THR A 39 7.40 -5.22 1.42
N GLY A 40 6.69 -6.26 0.98
CA GLY A 40 6.07 -7.23 1.89
C GLY A 40 7.09 -7.92 2.78
N SER A 41 8.25 -8.28 2.23
CA SER A 41 9.32 -8.91 3.02
C SER A 41 9.81 -8.00 4.13
N HIS A 42 10.02 -6.71 3.84
CA HIS A 42 10.47 -5.74 4.83
C HIS A 42 9.41 -5.49 5.90
N VAL A 43 8.15 -5.45 5.52
CA VAL A 43 7.03 -5.26 6.46
C VAL A 43 6.94 -6.45 7.41
N GLU A 44 7.07 -7.67 6.90
CA GLU A 44 7.08 -8.89 7.71
C GLU A 44 8.26 -8.90 8.70
N ALA A 45 9.44 -8.51 8.24
CA ALA A 45 10.63 -8.44 9.09
C ALA A 45 10.44 -7.45 10.25
N GLY A 46 9.59 -6.43 10.08
CA GLY A 46 9.23 -5.49 11.12
C GLY A 46 8.18 -5.98 12.11
N GLY A 47 7.71 -7.23 11.98
CA GLY A 47 6.80 -7.85 12.93
C GLY A 47 5.33 -7.74 12.59
N LEU A 48 4.98 -7.26 11.40
CA LEU A 48 3.59 -7.20 10.94
C LEU A 48 3.29 -8.39 10.03
N LYS A 49 2.10 -8.95 10.18
CA LYS A 49 1.60 -9.98 9.27
C LYS A 49 1.17 -9.32 7.96
N VAL A 50 1.60 -9.87 6.84
CA VAL A 50 1.27 -9.32 5.54
C VAL A 50 1.09 -10.45 4.52
N GLU A 51 0.05 -10.34 3.71
CA GLU A 51 -0.10 -11.19 2.52
C GLU A 51 0.79 -10.57 1.42
N ARG A 52 1.60 -11.38 0.75
CA ARG A 52 2.50 -10.88 -0.30
C ARG A 52 2.00 -11.30 -1.67
N VAL A 53 2.04 -10.34 -2.61
CA VAL A 53 1.79 -10.60 -4.02
C VAL A 53 3.09 -10.36 -4.80
N ALA A 54 3.08 -10.50 -6.12
CA ALA A 54 4.26 -10.31 -6.94
C ALA A 54 4.80 -8.88 -6.80
N SER A 55 6.09 -8.67 -7.16
CA SER A 55 6.63 -7.32 -7.26
C SER A 55 5.89 -6.53 -8.34
N GLY A 56 5.95 -5.19 -8.28
CA GLY A 56 5.31 -4.32 -9.27
C GLY A 56 5.63 -4.71 -10.70
N PRO A 57 6.93 -4.79 -11.09
CA PRO A 57 7.31 -5.19 -12.46
C PRO A 57 6.82 -6.57 -12.89
N MET A 58 6.56 -7.46 -11.94
CA MET A 58 6.09 -8.82 -12.20
C MET A 58 4.57 -8.95 -12.13
N GLY A 59 3.85 -7.84 -12.07
CA GLY A 59 2.39 -7.84 -12.07
C GLY A 59 1.75 -7.63 -10.72
N GLY A 60 2.51 -7.27 -9.68
CA GLY A 60 1.96 -7.03 -8.34
C GLY A 60 0.91 -5.95 -8.32
N ASP A 61 1.12 -4.85 -9.06
CA ASP A 61 0.16 -3.75 -9.14
C ASP A 61 -1.16 -4.21 -9.76
N ALA A 62 -1.09 -5.07 -10.76
CA ALA A 62 -2.30 -5.64 -11.39
C ALA A 62 -3.04 -6.57 -10.43
N GLN A 63 -2.32 -7.32 -9.60
CA GLN A 63 -2.94 -8.18 -8.58
C GLN A 63 -3.67 -7.34 -7.54
N ILE A 64 -3.08 -6.23 -7.08
CA ILE A 64 -3.74 -5.30 -6.16
C ILE A 64 -4.98 -4.69 -6.80
N ALA A 65 -4.86 -4.23 -8.06
CA ALA A 65 -5.99 -3.65 -8.79
C ALA A 65 -7.16 -4.64 -8.92
N ALA A 66 -6.86 -5.90 -9.21
CA ALA A 66 -7.88 -6.95 -9.29
C ALA A 66 -8.59 -7.13 -7.94
N ARG A 67 -7.86 -7.10 -6.84
CA ARG A 67 -8.43 -7.23 -5.50
C ARG A 67 -9.31 -6.03 -5.14
N ILE A 68 -8.94 -4.83 -5.59
CA ILE A 68 -9.79 -3.64 -5.42
C ILE A 68 -11.11 -3.83 -6.15
N THR A 69 -11.05 -4.28 -7.39
CA THR A 69 -12.24 -4.54 -8.23
C THR A 69 -13.17 -5.56 -7.60
N GLU A 70 -12.61 -6.54 -6.90
CA GLU A 70 -13.38 -7.58 -6.20
C GLU A 70 -13.92 -7.14 -4.84
N GLY A 71 -13.65 -5.90 -4.42
CA GLY A 71 -14.11 -5.38 -3.12
C GLY A 71 -13.32 -5.89 -1.94
N LYS A 72 -12.10 -6.38 -2.15
CA LYS A 72 -11.28 -7.01 -1.10
C LYS A 72 -10.26 -6.07 -0.47
N ILE A 73 -10.10 -4.85 -1.00
CA ILE A 73 -9.16 -3.86 -0.47
C ILE A 73 -9.94 -2.58 -0.17
N HIS A 74 -9.64 -1.97 0.98
CA HIS A 74 -10.37 -0.81 1.49
C HIS A 74 -9.54 0.48 1.50
N VAL A 75 -8.20 0.35 1.51
CA VAL A 75 -7.28 1.50 1.54
C VAL A 75 -6.01 1.10 0.79
N VAL A 76 -5.41 2.03 0.06
CA VAL A 76 -4.13 1.80 -0.64
C VAL A 76 -3.12 2.85 -0.20
N PHE A 77 -1.95 2.40 0.26
CA PHE A 77 -0.78 3.25 0.47
C PHE A 77 0.22 2.95 -0.64
N PHE A 78 0.38 3.90 -1.55
CA PHE A 78 1.31 3.76 -2.66
C PHE A 78 2.31 4.92 -2.60
N PHE A 79 3.44 4.71 -1.93
CA PHE A 79 4.47 5.75 -1.81
C PHE A 79 5.26 5.82 -3.12
N ARG A 80 4.95 6.83 -3.89
CA ARG A 80 5.57 7.08 -5.20
C ARG A 80 6.83 7.91 -5.03
N ASP A 81 7.81 7.66 -5.89
CA ASP A 81 8.98 8.53 -6.01
C ASP A 81 8.72 9.54 -7.13
N PRO A 82 8.40 10.80 -6.80
CA PRO A 82 8.02 11.78 -7.81
C PRO A 82 9.20 12.33 -8.62
N LEU A 83 10.43 12.04 -8.18
CA LEU A 83 11.64 12.57 -8.79
C LEU A 83 12.35 11.56 -9.68
N ASP A 84 11.86 10.34 -9.76
CA ASP A 84 12.45 9.30 -10.55
C ASP A 84 11.56 8.93 -11.74
N LYS A 85 12.18 8.49 -12.83
CA LYS A 85 11.45 8.01 -14.01
C LYS A 85 11.20 6.51 -13.82
N HIS A 86 9.93 6.12 -13.92
CA HIS A 86 9.54 4.73 -13.73
C HIS A 86 9.05 4.14 -15.04
N PRO A 87 9.62 3.00 -15.48
CA PRO A 87 9.14 2.31 -16.68
C PRO A 87 7.73 1.75 -16.51
N HIS A 88 7.19 1.74 -15.28
CA HIS A 88 5.88 1.21 -14.94
C HIS A 88 4.80 2.29 -14.76
N GLU A 89 5.02 3.49 -15.28
CA GLU A 89 4.06 4.59 -15.16
C GLU A 89 2.65 4.22 -15.61
N PRO A 90 2.44 3.46 -16.71
CA PRO A 90 1.08 3.01 -17.09
C PRO A 90 0.40 2.18 -16.00
N ASP A 91 1.15 1.34 -15.28
CA ASP A 91 0.60 0.52 -14.19
C ASP A 91 0.20 1.39 -13.00
N VAL A 92 0.98 2.41 -12.70
CA VAL A 92 0.66 3.39 -11.66
C VAL A 92 -0.63 4.12 -11.98
N LEU A 93 -0.76 4.61 -13.20
CA LEU A 93 -1.97 5.31 -13.65
C LEU A 93 -3.20 4.40 -13.61
N MET A 94 -3.05 3.15 -14.02
CA MET A 94 -4.12 2.17 -13.95
C MET A 94 -4.59 1.96 -12.51
N LEU A 95 -3.67 1.78 -11.58
CA LEU A 95 -4.00 1.57 -10.17
C LEU A 95 -4.71 2.78 -9.58
N MET A 96 -4.23 3.99 -9.88
CA MET A 96 -4.87 5.23 -9.43
C MET A 96 -6.30 5.33 -9.95
N ARG A 97 -6.49 5.04 -11.23
CA ARG A 97 -7.81 5.05 -11.85
C ARG A 97 -8.75 4.05 -11.20
N ILE A 98 -8.28 2.84 -10.92
CA ILE A 98 -9.10 1.81 -10.27
C ILE A 98 -9.50 2.24 -8.86
N CYS A 99 -8.61 2.86 -8.11
CA CYS A 99 -8.95 3.40 -6.80
C CYS A 99 -10.07 4.45 -6.91
N ASP A 100 -9.98 5.35 -7.89
CA ASP A 100 -11.00 6.38 -8.07
C ASP A 100 -12.33 5.80 -8.53
N VAL A 101 -12.31 4.82 -9.44
CA VAL A 101 -13.54 4.16 -9.91
C VAL A 101 -14.27 3.49 -8.74
N HIS A 102 -13.55 2.87 -7.83
CA HIS A 102 -14.13 2.14 -6.70
C HIS A 102 -14.18 2.94 -5.41
N ASN A 103 -13.84 4.22 -5.46
CA ASN A 103 -13.86 5.13 -4.30
C ASN A 103 -13.01 4.61 -3.14
N ILE A 104 -11.81 4.16 -3.44
CA ILE A 104 -10.87 3.64 -2.46
C ILE A 104 -9.89 4.75 -2.07
N PRO A 105 -9.73 5.06 -0.77
CA PRO A 105 -8.74 6.03 -0.32
C PRO A 105 -7.33 5.61 -0.76
N LEU A 106 -6.60 6.55 -1.37
CA LEU A 106 -5.25 6.32 -1.86
C LEU A 106 -4.32 7.38 -1.29
N ALA A 107 -3.29 6.94 -0.57
CA ALA A 107 -2.23 7.82 -0.08
C ALA A 107 -0.96 7.60 -0.89
N THR A 108 -0.42 8.67 -1.49
CA THR A 108 0.81 8.59 -2.26
C THR A 108 2.04 9.10 -1.51
N ASN A 109 1.85 9.50 -0.26
CA ASN A 109 2.93 9.99 0.62
C ASN A 109 2.56 9.77 2.07
N PRO A 110 3.54 9.86 3.00
CA PRO A 110 3.29 9.61 4.42
C PRO A 110 2.27 10.55 5.07
N ALA A 111 2.22 11.81 4.65
CA ALA A 111 1.30 12.79 5.25
C ALA A 111 -0.15 12.37 5.05
N THR A 112 -0.51 11.97 3.84
CA THR A 112 -1.86 11.50 3.54
C THR A 112 -2.15 10.18 4.24
N ALA A 113 -1.19 9.26 4.24
CA ALA A 113 -1.34 7.97 4.90
C ALA A 113 -1.58 8.14 6.40
N GLU A 114 -0.88 9.08 7.05
CA GLU A 114 -1.08 9.38 8.46
C GLU A 114 -2.52 9.83 8.75
N LEU A 115 -3.07 10.72 7.93
CA LEU A 115 -4.44 11.19 8.11
C LEU A 115 -5.44 10.03 7.96
N ILE A 116 -5.20 9.14 7.02
CA ILE A 116 -6.07 7.97 6.84
C ILE A 116 -6.00 7.05 8.07
N LEU A 117 -4.79 6.76 8.57
CA LEU A 117 -4.64 5.91 9.74
C LEU A 117 -5.29 6.51 10.99
N LYS A 118 -5.17 7.82 11.17
CA LYS A 118 -5.84 8.51 12.28
C LYS A 118 -7.36 8.38 12.17
N GLY A 119 -7.90 8.50 10.97
CA GLY A 119 -9.32 8.29 10.74
C GLY A 119 -9.77 6.87 11.06
N LEU A 120 -8.95 5.87 10.73
CA LEU A 120 -9.25 4.48 11.02
C LEU A 120 -9.20 4.18 12.53
N SER A 121 -8.27 4.80 13.25
CA SER A 121 -8.13 4.56 14.69
C SER A 121 -9.24 5.20 15.51
N ASP A 122 -9.91 6.21 14.96
CA ASP A 122 -11.00 6.94 15.63
C ASP A 122 -12.39 6.32 15.38
N SER A 123 -12.46 5.28 14.57
CA SER A 123 -13.74 4.65 14.19
C SER A 123 -14.09 3.42 15.02
#